data_9919a1f69ea62184dc09067e209fc067
#
_entry.id   9919a1f69ea62184dc09067e209fc067
#
_cell.length_a   1.000
_cell.length_b   1.000
_cell.length_c   1.000
_cell.angle_alpha   90.00
_cell.angle_beta   90.00
_cell.angle_gamma   90.00
#
_symmetry.space_group_name_H-M   'P 1'
#
loop_
_entity.id
_entity.type
_entity.pdbx_description
1 polymer ?
#
loop_
_entity_poly.entity_id
_entity_poly.type
_entity_poly.pdbx_seq_one_letter_code
_entity_poly.pdbx_strand_id
1 'polypeptide(L)'
;MTQRTSPPFRADHVGSLLRPPAIKTAREQRARKEITDAALRAIEDREIEKAIARQEQIGLQLATDGEFRRSWWHFDFFRGLAGVTFYTTDHGIQFHGVQTKAETIKIDGKIGFSGHPMLDHFKFLKAHARVTPKMTIPAPSTLHFRQGRAAISQQIYPDLDAFFDDLANAYRAAIRAFHDAGCRYLQLDDTAWSMLCDPNERAQSKKRGDDPDSLPARYARLTNAALQAKPADMAITMHSCRGNFRSTFIASGGYDFVAEHLLGYTNFDGYFLEYDSDRAGGFEPLRFFPKGKKQLVLGLVTSKTGALENKDEIKRRIDEATKYVALDQLCLSPQCGFASTEEGNILADEEQWAKLRMIVEIAQEVWGLRKSCPSP
;
A
#
# COMPACT_ATOMS: atom_id res chain seq x y z
N MET A 1 5.36 1.84 28.02
CA MET A 1 5.41 2.76 26.88
C MET A 1 4.01 3.33 26.64
N THR A 2 3.90 4.55 26.14
CA THR A 2 2.60 5.18 25.89
C THR A 2 1.99 4.71 24.56
N GLN A 3 0.67 4.56 24.56
CA GLN A 3 -0.12 4.31 23.35
C GLN A 3 0.15 5.41 22.31
N ARG A 4 0.41 5.03 21.05
CA ARG A 4 0.50 6.03 19.97
C ARG A 4 -0.89 6.55 19.64
N THR A 5 -1.01 7.87 19.61
CA THR A 5 -2.25 8.58 19.27
C THR A 5 -2.25 9.14 17.85
N SER A 6 -1.16 8.95 17.11
CA SER A 6 -0.99 9.40 15.73
C SER A 6 -0.46 8.27 14.84
N PRO A 7 -0.85 8.23 13.55
CA PRO A 7 -0.38 7.22 12.59
C PRO A 7 1.15 7.25 12.33
N PRO A 8 1.71 6.11 11.91
CA PRO A 8 1.14 4.77 11.94
C PRO A 8 1.00 4.27 13.37
N PHE A 9 0.02 3.40 13.61
CA PHE A 9 -0.28 2.87 14.94
C PHE A 9 0.53 1.60 15.25
N ARG A 10 0.62 1.22 16.55
CA ARG A 10 1.38 0.01 16.96
C ARG A 10 0.84 -1.27 16.32
N ALA A 11 -0.48 -1.38 16.20
CA ALA A 11 -1.16 -2.34 15.37
C ALA A 11 -1.75 -1.60 14.17
N ASP A 12 -1.29 -1.90 12.98
CA ASP A 12 -1.72 -1.26 11.74
C ASP A 12 -1.94 -2.31 10.65
N HIS A 13 -2.46 -1.93 9.50
CA HIS A 13 -2.56 -2.80 8.34
C HIS A 13 -2.44 -2.00 7.03
N VAL A 14 -2.16 -2.71 5.93
CA VAL A 14 -1.82 -2.09 4.65
C VAL A 14 -3.03 -1.40 3.99
N GLY A 15 -4.24 -1.99 4.11
CA GLY A 15 -5.44 -1.30 3.60
C GLY A 15 -6.50 -2.23 3.03
N SER A 16 -6.15 -3.07 2.06
CA SER A 16 -7.12 -3.92 1.38
C SER A 16 -7.55 -5.13 2.21
N LEU A 17 -8.84 -5.44 2.16
CA LEU A 17 -9.49 -6.60 2.78
C LEU A 17 -10.09 -7.52 1.71
N LEU A 18 -10.32 -8.79 2.05
CA LEU A 18 -11.00 -9.73 1.17
C LEU A 18 -12.40 -9.23 0.83
N ARG A 19 -12.73 -9.20 -0.49
CA ARG A 19 -14.05 -8.75 -0.94
C ARG A 19 -15.11 -9.74 -0.50
N PRO A 20 -16.14 -9.28 0.24
CA PRO A 20 -17.30 -10.14 0.60
C PRO A 20 -17.98 -10.74 -0.63
N PRO A 21 -18.57 -11.94 -0.52
CA PRO A 21 -19.31 -12.55 -1.62
C PRO A 21 -20.40 -11.65 -2.23
N ALA A 22 -21.06 -10.83 -1.41
CA ALA A 22 -22.08 -9.89 -1.87
C ALA A 22 -21.53 -8.88 -2.91
N ILE A 23 -20.30 -8.38 -2.72
CA ILE A 23 -19.66 -7.47 -3.68
C ILE A 23 -19.29 -8.21 -4.96
N LYS A 24 -18.72 -9.42 -4.86
CA LYS A 24 -18.35 -10.23 -6.03
C LYS A 24 -19.58 -10.52 -6.90
N THR A 25 -20.66 -11.01 -6.30
CA THR A 25 -21.92 -11.26 -6.99
C THR A 25 -22.51 -9.99 -7.62
N ALA A 26 -22.52 -8.86 -6.89
CA ALA A 26 -23.05 -7.61 -7.42
C ALA A 26 -22.23 -7.08 -8.59
N ARG A 27 -20.89 -7.23 -8.59
CA ARG A 27 -20.04 -6.87 -9.73
C ARG A 27 -20.31 -7.73 -10.96
N GLU A 28 -20.53 -9.05 -10.78
CA GLU A 28 -20.92 -9.94 -11.87
C GLU A 28 -22.29 -9.54 -12.45
N GLN A 29 -23.27 -9.27 -11.59
CA GLN A 29 -24.59 -8.78 -12.01
C GLN A 29 -24.50 -7.44 -12.76
N ARG A 30 -23.65 -6.52 -12.28
CA ARG A 30 -23.40 -5.25 -12.96
C ARG A 30 -22.75 -5.43 -14.31
N ALA A 31 -21.77 -6.33 -14.43
CA ALA A 31 -21.13 -6.66 -15.71
C ALA A 31 -22.13 -7.22 -16.73
N ARG A 32 -23.10 -8.02 -16.28
CA ARG A 32 -24.21 -8.53 -17.10
C ARG A 32 -25.36 -7.52 -17.28
N LYS A 33 -25.23 -6.30 -16.73
CA LYS A 33 -26.27 -5.23 -16.76
C LYS A 33 -27.57 -5.59 -16.04
N GLU A 34 -27.55 -6.53 -15.11
CA GLU A 34 -28.69 -6.96 -14.31
C GLU A 34 -29.03 -5.97 -13.18
N ILE A 35 -28.05 -5.20 -12.72
CA ILE A 35 -28.22 -4.12 -11.74
C ILE A 35 -27.60 -2.81 -12.24
N THR A 36 -28.02 -1.70 -11.67
CA THR A 36 -27.48 -0.35 -11.96
C THR A 36 -26.21 -0.07 -11.18
N ASP A 37 -25.44 0.97 -11.57
CA ASP A 37 -24.29 1.46 -10.80
C ASP A 37 -24.71 1.91 -9.38
N ALA A 38 -25.88 2.52 -9.25
CA ALA A 38 -26.43 2.93 -7.95
C ALA A 38 -26.72 1.72 -7.04
N ALA A 39 -27.24 0.61 -7.60
CA ALA A 39 -27.47 -0.61 -6.85
C ALA A 39 -26.16 -1.27 -6.41
N LEU A 40 -25.16 -1.35 -7.29
CA LEU A 40 -23.81 -1.81 -6.93
C LEU A 40 -23.23 -0.95 -5.80
N ARG A 41 -23.28 0.38 -5.94
CA ARG A 41 -22.78 1.33 -4.94
C ARG A 41 -23.43 1.11 -3.57
N ALA A 42 -24.75 0.91 -3.51
CA ALA A 42 -25.46 0.66 -2.27
C ALA A 42 -25.04 -0.67 -1.59
N ILE A 43 -24.64 -1.67 -2.38
CA ILE A 43 -24.10 -2.93 -1.83
C ILE A 43 -22.68 -2.68 -1.29
N GLU A 44 -21.83 -2.00 -2.05
CA GLU A 44 -20.47 -1.65 -1.61
C GLU A 44 -20.52 -0.81 -0.32
N ASP A 45 -21.40 0.19 -0.24
CA ASP A 45 -21.56 1.05 0.94
C ASP A 45 -21.86 0.20 2.19
N ARG A 46 -22.83 -0.72 2.13
CA ARG A 46 -23.17 -1.60 3.25
C ARG A 46 -22.01 -2.52 3.69
N GLU A 47 -21.29 -3.07 2.74
CA GLU A 47 -20.18 -3.97 3.06
C GLU A 47 -18.97 -3.18 3.62
N ILE A 48 -18.74 -1.95 3.17
CA ILE A 48 -17.72 -1.05 3.73
C ILE A 48 -18.07 -0.69 5.18
N GLU A 49 -19.33 -0.34 5.47
CA GLU A 49 -19.77 -0.06 6.84
C GLU A 49 -19.51 -1.25 7.78
N LYS A 50 -19.81 -2.47 7.34
CA LYS A 50 -19.51 -3.69 8.11
C LYS A 50 -18.02 -3.87 8.34
N ALA A 51 -17.20 -3.65 7.30
CA ALA A 51 -15.75 -3.76 7.40
C ALA A 51 -15.16 -2.72 8.35
N ILE A 52 -15.64 -1.47 8.33
CA ILE A 52 -15.26 -0.42 9.27
C ILE A 52 -15.59 -0.86 10.70
N ALA A 53 -16.83 -1.24 10.96
CA ALA A 53 -17.28 -1.66 12.28
C ALA A 53 -16.45 -2.84 12.83
N ARG A 54 -16.07 -3.78 11.96
CA ARG A 54 -15.27 -4.94 12.35
C ARG A 54 -13.82 -4.57 12.67
N GLN A 55 -13.22 -3.65 11.93
CA GLN A 55 -11.88 -3.10 12.23
C GLN A 55 -11.88 -2.41 13.61
N GLU A 56 -12.90 -1.62 13.91
CA GLU A 56 -13.07 -0.98 15.22
C GLU A 56 -13.27 -2.00 16.35
N GLN A 57 -14.12 -3.01 16.11
CA GLN A 57 -14.45 -4.05 17.10
C GLN A 57 -13.24 -4.89 17.52
N ILE A 58 -12.30 -5.17 16.61
CA ILE A 58 -11.07 -5.91 16.94
C ILE A 58 -10.01 -5.03 17.62
N GLY A 59 -10.25 -3.73 17.75
CA GLY A 59 -9.40 -2.79 18.50
C GLY A 59 -8.35 -2.06 17.68
N LEU A 60 -8.48 -2.00 16.35
CA LEU A 60 -7.63 -1.16 15.51
C LEU A 60 -7.93 0.33 15.75
N GLN A 61 -6.90 1.17 15.73
CA GLN A 61 -7.01 2.62 15.88
C GLN A 61 -7.20 3.35 14.54
N LEU A 62 -7.31 2.57 13.47
CA LEU A 62 -7.57 3.03 12.10
C LEU A 62 -8.65 2.15 11.47
N ALA A 63 -9.26 2.67 10.42
CA ALA A 63 -10.09 1.89 9.52
C ALA A 63 -9.84 2.31 8.07
N THR A 64 -9.96 1.33 7.15
CA THR A 64 -10.00 1.54 5.70
C THR A 64 -11.36 1.12 5.15
N ASP A 65 -11.67 1.49 3.91
CA ASP A 65 -12.82 0.98 3.18
C ASP A 65 -12.62 -0.44 2.62
N GLY A 66 -11.53 -1.13 3.04
CA GLY A 66 -11.12 -2.44 2.53
C GLY A 66 -10.73 -2.45 1.05
N GLU A 67 -10.71 -1.29 0.41
CA GLU A 67 -10.56 -1.11 -1.03
C GLU A 67 -11.67 -1.80 -1.84
N PHE A 68 -12.87 -1.93 -1.25
CA PHE A 68 -13.96 -2.72 -1.82
C PHE A 68 -14.51 -2.19 -3.14
N ARG A 69 -14.29 -0.91 -3.45
CA ARG A 69 -14.70 -0.29 -4.70
C ARG A 69 -13.67 -0.46 -5.83
N ARG A 70 -12.43 -0.93 -5.53
CA ARG A 70 -11.35 -1.08 -6.50
C ARG A 70 -11.36 -2.45 -7.16
N SER A 71 -11.03 -2.51 -8.44
CA SER A 71 -10.65 -3.74 -9.12
C SER A 71 -9.18 -4.06 -8.87
N TRP A 72 -8.33 -3.02 -8.93
CA TRP A 72 -6.88 -3.11 -8.74
C TRP A 72 -6.37 -1.96 -7.88
N TRP A 73 -5.43 -2.24 -6.99
CA TRP A 73 -4.86 -1.28 -6.05
C TRP A 73 -4.23 -0.04 -6.74
N HIS A 74 -3.66 -0.18 -7.95
CA HIS A 74 -2.96 0.91 -8.65
C HIS A 74 -3.69 1.41 -9.89
N PHE A 75 -4.25 0.53 -10.72
CA PHE A 75 -4.88 0.94 -11.98
C PHE A 75 -6.08 1.85 -11.77
N ASP A 76 -6.87 1.58 -10.74
CA ASP A 76 -8.04 2.41 -10.41
C ASP A 76 -7.65 3.87 -10.12
N PHE A 77 -6.51 4.10 -9.47
CA PHE A 77 -6.01 5.46 -9.26
C PHE A 77 -5.39 6.04 -10.54
N PHE A 78 -4.59 5.28 -11.27
CA PHE A 78 -3.92 5.80 -12.47
C PHE A 78 -4.90 6.16 -13.58
N ARG A 79 -6.10 5.55 -13.64
CA ARG A 79 -7.18 5.93 -14.58
C ARG A 79 -7.69 7.36 -14.38
N GLY A 80 -7.55 7.92 -13.19
CA GLY A 80 -7.93 9.29 -12.88
C GLY A 80 -6.84 10.33 -13.14
N LEU A 81 -5.63 9.92 -13.56
CA LEU A 81 -4.56 10.85 -13.92
C LEU A 81 -4.68 11.23 -15.40
N ALA A 82 -4.55 12.52 -15.70
CA ALA A 82 -4.38 12.99 -17.07
C ALA A 82 -3.08 12.41 -17.66
N GLY A 83 -3.06 12.18 -18.96
CA GLY A 83 -1.88 11.71 -19.68
C GLY A 83 -1.59 10.21 -19.59
N VAL A 84 -2.40 9.46 -18.84
CA VAL A 84 -2.28 7.98 -18.70
C VAL A 84 -3.35 7.31 -19.56
N THR A 85 -2.94 6.41 -20.45
CA THR A 85 -3.84 5.62 -21.28
C THR A 85 -3.69 4.14 -20.99
N PHE A 86 -4.81 3.43 -20.97
CA PHE A 86 -4.88 1.99 -20.75
C PHE A 86 -5.09 1.24 -22.06
N TYR A 87 -4.42 0.11 -22.21
CA TYR A 87 -4.60 -0.77 -23.36
C TYR A 87 -4.44 -2.23 -22.97
N THR A 88 -5.01 -3.13 -23.79
CA THR A 88 -4.89 -4.58 -23.60
C THR A 88 -3.62 -5.08 -24.26
N THR A 89 -2.92 -5.98 -23.59
CA THR A 89 -1.74 -6.70 -24.09
C THR A 89 -2.07 -8.17 -24.30
N ASP A 90 -1.17 -8.92 -24.93
CA ASP A 90 -1.34 -10.37 -25.11
C ASP A 90 -1.23 -11.15 -23.80
N HIS A 91 -0.48 -10.60 -22.83
CA HIS A 91 -0.22 -11.24 -21.53
C HIS A 91 -0.34 -10.25 -20.38
N GLY A 92 -0.90 -10.71 -19.24
CA GLY A 92 -0.93 -9.98 -17.99
C GLY A 92 0.44 -10.01 -17.26
N ILE A 93 0.46 -9.43 -16.07
CA ILE A 93 1.64 -9.46 -15.21
C ILE A 93 1.85 -10.89 -14.72
N GLN A 94 3.07 -11.40 -14.86
CA GLN A 94 3.43 -12.75 -14.43
C GLN A 94 3.79 -12.75 -12.94
N PHE A 95 3.06 -13.52 -12.17
CA PHE A 95 3.36 -13.92 -10.81
C PHE A 95 3.86 -15.37 -10.81
N HIS A 96 4.35 -15.86 -9.68
CA HIS A 96 4.69 -17.27 -9.56
C HIS A 96 3.46 -18.16 -9.78
N GLY A 97 3.45 -18.88 -10.91
CA GLY A 97 2.39 -19.85 -11.27
C GLY A 97 1.07 -19.26 -11.76
N VAL A 98 0.90 -17.93 -11.85
CA VAL A 98 -0.37 -17.30 -12.28
C VAL A 98 -0.12 -15.98 -12.98
N GLN A 99 -0.98 -15.65 -13.96
CA GLN A 99 -1.01 -14.35 -14.63
C GLN A 99 -2.24 -13.54 -14.24
N THR A 100 -2.08 -12.22 -14.25
CA THR A 100 -3.18 -11.26 -14.09
C THR A 100 -3.93 -11.03 -15.40
N LYS A 101 -4.98 -10.19 -15.36
CA LYS A 101 -5.62 -9.65 -16.56
C LYS A 101 -4.58 -8.95 -17.46
N ALA A 102 -4.75 -9.08 -18.76
CA ALA A 102 -3.86 -8.54 -19.78
C ALA A 102 -4.15 -7.03 -20.02
N GLU A 103 -3.92 -6.22 -19.01
CA GLU A 103 -4.07 -4.77 -19.08
C GLU A 103 -2.77 -4.07 -18.65
N THR A 104 -2.42 -2.99 -19.33
CA THR A 104 -1.25 -2.18 -19.04
C THR A 104 -1.48 -0.71 -19.36
N ILE A 105 -0.48 0.13 -19.10
CA ILE A 105 -0.56 1.58 -19.24
C ILE A 105 0.54 2.12 -20.16
N LYS A 106 0.28 3.25 -20.77
CA LYS A 106 1.28 4.11 -21.43
C LYS A 106 1.04 5.57 -21.06
N ILE A 107 2.08 6.36 -21.17
CA ILE A 107 2.06 7.81 -20.95
C ILE A 107 2.13 8.48 -22.33
N ASP A 108 1.01 8.95 -22.84
CA ASP A 108 0.88 9.60 -24.15
C ASP A 108 0.30 11.01 -24.08
N GLY A 109 0.20 11.57 -22.88
CA GLY A 109 -0.14 12.96 -22.60
C GLY A 109 0.65 13.51 -21.40
N LYS A 110 0.48 14.81 -21.13
CA LYS A 110 1.07 15.43 -19.93
C LYS A 110 0.39 14.91 -18.67
N ILE A 111 1.19 14.44 -17.71
CA ILE A 111 0.68 13.96 -16.43
C ILE A 111 0.08 15.10 -15.62
N GLY A 112 -1.10 14.87 -15.07
CA GLY A 112 -1.80 15.83 -14.22
C GLY A 112 -2.85 15.20 -13.33
N PHE A 113 -3.28 15.95 -12.30
CA PHE A 113 -4.35 15.59 -11.39
C PHE A 113 -5.35 16.74 -11.30
N SER A 114 -6.62 16.50 -11.61
CA SER A 114 -7.70 17.48 -11.55
C SER A 114 -8.87 17.08 -10.66
N GLY A 115 -8.76 15.94 -10.00
CA GLY A 115 -9.78 15.33 -9.14
C GLY A 115 -9.79 13.83 -9.33
N HIS A 116 -10.45 13.10 -8.40
CA HIS A 116 -10.48 11.63 -8.45
C HIS A 116 -11.69 11.08 -7.70
N PRO A 117 -12.38 10.02 -8.19
CA PRO A 117 -13.50 9.38 -7.49
C PRO A 117 -13.14 8.88 -6.07
N MET A 118 -11.89 8.52 -5.82
CA MET A 118 -11.43 8.08 -4.50
C MET A 118 -11.52 9.17 -3.42
N LEU A 119 -11.67 10.45 -3.78
CA LEU A 119 -11.96 11.51 -2.81
C LEU A 119 -13.34 11.29 -2.16
N ASP A 120 -14.33 10.89 -2.95
CA ASP A 120 -15.67 10.59 -2.41
C ASP A 120 -15.69 9.25 -1.66
N HIS A 121 -14.87 8.27 -2.07
CA HIS A 121 -14.66 7.04 -1.30
C HIS A 121 -14.08 7.36 0.08
N PHE A 122 -13.10 8.26 0.16
CA PHE A 122 -12.53 8.69 1.42
C PHE A 122 -13.54 9.46 2.30
N LYS A 123 -14.33 10.37 1.70
CA LYS A 123 -15.39 11.08 2.45
C LYS A 123 -16.41 10.12 3.05
N PHE A 124 -16.77 9.07 2.30
CA PHE A 124 -17.66 8.01 2.81
C PHE A 124 -17.03 7.28 4.01
N LEU A 125 -15.79 6.81 3.86
CA LEU A 125 -15.03 6.18 4.95
C LEU A 125 -14.98 7.08 6.18
N LYS A 126 -14.63 8.35 6.00
CA LYS A 126 -14.53 9.33 7.09
C LYS A 126 -15.86 9.56 7.81
N ALA A 127 -16.97 9.52 7.10
CA ALA A 127 -18.31 9.74 7.67
C ALA A 127 -18.76 8.56 8.56
N HIS A 128 -18.23 7.35 8.34
CA HIS A 128 -18.66 6.13 9.04
C HIS A 128 -17.62 5.60 10.05
N ALA A 129 -16.36 6.01 9.95
CA ALA A 129 -15.32 5.59 10.90
C ALA A 129 -15.30 6.46 12.17
N ARG A 130 -15.22 5.81 13.34
CA ARG A 130 -15.00 6.44 14.66
C ARG A 130 -13.53 6.53 15.02
N VAL A 131 -12.70 5.70 14.38
CA VAL A 131 -11.24 5.69 14.47
C VAL A 131 -10.62 6.47 13.31
N THR A 132 -9.30 6.54 13.23
CA THR A 132 -8.61 7.29 12.18
C THR A 132 -8.88 6.68 10.79
N PRO A 133 -9.54 7.39 9.86
CA PRO A 133 -9.73 6.89 8.50
C PRO A 133 -8.40 6.94 7.73
N LYS A 134 -7.98 5.80 7.18
CA LYS A 134 -6.77 5.63 6.37
C LYS A 134 -7.14 5.43 4.91
N MET A 135 -6.50 6.19 4.03
CA MET A 135 -6.62 6.02 2.57
C MET A 135 -5.31 5.53 1.98
N THR A 136 -5.40 4.69 0.95
CA THR A 136 -4.27 4.18 0.20
C THR A 136 -4.37 4.56 -1.26
N ILE A 137 -3.27 4.98 -1.87
CA ILE A 137 -3.14 5.20 -3.31
C ILE A 137 -1.77 4.66 -3.77
N PRO A 138 -1.57 4.29 -5.04
CA PRO A 138 -0.24 3.87 -5.49
C PRO A 138 0.78 5.00 -5.38
N ALA A 139 2.04 4.66 -5.16
CA ALA A 139 3.14 5.61 -5.15
C ALA A 139 3.49 6.08 -6.58
N PRO A 140 4.07 7.30 -6.74
CA PRO A 140 4.43 7.82 -8.05
C PRO A 140 5.47 6.97 -8.79
N SER A 141 6.44 6.40 -8.07
CA SER A 141 7.43 5.46 -8.60
C SER A 141 6.83 4.25 -9.30
N THR A 142 5.68 3.76 -8.82
CA THR A 142 4.97 2.62 -9.43
C THR A 142 4.49 2.94 -10.86
N LEU A 143 4.06 4.17 -11.14
CA LEU A 143 3.62 4.55 -12.49
C LEU A 143 4.76 4.44 -13.50
N HIS A 144 5.97 4.87 -13.14
CA HIS A 144 7.16 4.73 -13.97
C HIS A 144 7.63 3.28 -14.06
N PHE A 145 7.83 2.63 -12.91
CA PHE A 145 8.47 1.31 -12.83
C PHE A 145 7.71 0.23 -13.61
N ARG A 146 6.38 0.32 -13.68
CA ARG A 146 5.54 -0.69 -14.35
C ARG A 146 5.94 -0.96 -15.79
N GLN A 147 6.26 0.06 -16.57
CA GLN A 147 6.57 -0.05 -18.00
C GLN A 147 7.92 0.58 -18.35
N GLY A 148 8.54 1.32 -17.46
CA GLY A 148 9.81 1.99 -17.66
C GLY A 148 9.76 3.09 -18.73
N ARG A 149 10.91 3.49 -19.20
CA ARG A 149 11.07 4.51 -20.25
C ARG A 149 10.31 4.19 -21.53
N ALA A 150 10.19 2.90 -21.86
CA ALA A 150 9.57 2.45 -23.11
C ALA A 150 8.09 2.84 -23.25
N ALA A 151 7.36 2.98 -22.14
CA ALA A 151 5.94 3.36 -22.16
C ALA A 151 5.68 4.87 -22.08
N ILE A 152 6.72 5.68 -21.98
CA ILE A 152 6.61 7.14 -21.89
C ILE A 152 6.90 7.74 -23.25
N SER A 153 5.91 8.41 -23.86
CA SER A 153 6.04 9.04 -25.17
C SER A 153 7.21 10.03 -25.21
N GLN A 154 8.13 9.81 -26.14
CA GLN A 154 9.26 10.72 -26.36
C GLN A 154 8.84 12.05 -26.99
N GLN A 155 7.68 12.11 -27.66
CA GLN A 155 7.14 13.35 -28.19
C GLN A 155 6.60 14.25 -27.07
N ILE A 156 6.01 13.67 -26.02
CA ILE A 156 5.45 14.40 -24.87
C ILE A 156 6.54 14.70 -23.85
N TYR A 157 7.42 13.72 -23.61
CA TYR A 157 8.51 13.78 -22.65
C TYR A 157 9.83 13.33 -23.30
N PRO A 158 10.47 14.21 -24.11
CA PRO A 158 11.81 13.95 -24.64
C PRO A 158 12.83 13.79 -23.52
N ASP A 159 12.67 14.58 -22.45
CA ASP A 159 13.39 14.49 -21.20
C ASP A 159 12.55 13.79 -20.12
N LEU A 160 13.14 12.75 -19.50
CA LEU A 160 12.48 11.98 -18.45
C LEU A 160 12.35 12.76 -17.14
N ASP A 161 13.22 13.73 -16.88
CA ASP A 161 13.13 14.56 -15.67
C ASP A 161 11.89 15.44 -15.70
N ALA A 162 11.49 15.94 -16.88
CA ALA A 162 10.22 16.66 -17.06
C ALA A 162 8.98 15.79 -16.76
N PHE A 163 9.04 14.48 -17.07
CA PHE A 163 7.99 13.54 -16.67
C PHE A 163 7.93 13.39 -15.15
N PHE A 164 9.08 13.25 -14.47
CA PHE A 164 9.10 13.12 -13.02
C PHE A 164 8.64 14.39 -12.32
N ASP A 165 8.92 15.56 -12.85
CA ASP A 165 8.44 16.85 -12.31
C ASP A 165 6.92 16.97 -12.42
N ASP A 166 6.34 16.66 -13.59
CA ASP A 166 4.88 16.65 -13.79
C ASP A 166 4.20 15.62 -12.87
N LEU A 167 4.80 14.44 -12.71
CA LEU A 167 4.32 13.39 -11.82
C LEU A 167 4.36 13.82 -10.35
N ALA A 168 5.44 14.44 -9.89
CA ALA A 168 5.54 15.01 -8.55
C ALA A 168 4.48 16.09 -8.32
N ASN A 169 4.23 16.95 -9.31
CA ASN A 169 3.20 17.98 -9.26
C ASN A 169 1.79 17.37 -9.14
N ALA A 170 1.48 16.34 -9.92
CA ALA A 170 0.21 15.62 -9.86
C ALA A 170 -0.03 15.01 -8.47
N TYR A 171 1.02 14.40 -7.87
CA TYR A 171 0.91 13.85 -6.52
C TYR A 171 0.80 14.92 -5.43
N ARG A 172 1.48 16.08 -5.56
CA ARG A 172 1.24 17.22 -4.67
C ARG A 172 -0.21 17.67 -4.69
N ALA A 173 -0.81 17.75 -5.89
CA ALA A 173 -2.22 18.10 -6.04
C ALA A 173 -3.14 17.03 -5.44
N ALA A 174 -2.86 15.75 -5.65
CA ALA A 174 -3.61 14.65 -5.05
C ALA A 174 -3.54 14.65 -3.52
N ILE A 175 -2.35 14.79 -2.93
CA ILE A 175 -2.15 14.87 -1.47
C ILE A 175 -2.97 16.03 -0.89
N ARG A 176 -2.94 17.20 -1.52
CA ARG A 176 -3.74 18.35 -1.10
C ARG A 176 -5.23 18.05 -1.18
N ALA A 177 -5.71 17.47 -2.28
CA ALA A 177 -7.12 17.14 -2.44
C ALA A 177 -7.62 16.14 -1.38
N PHE A 178 -6.83 15.11 -1.04
CA PHE A 178 -7.16 14.20 0.06
C PHE A 178 -7.14 14.91 1.43
N HIS A 179 -6.18 15.79 1.67
CA HIS A 179 -6.15 16.60 2.88
C HIS A 179 -7.39 17.51 3.00
N ASP A 180 -7.79 18.18 1.93
CA ASP A 180 -8.97 19.04 1.87
C ASP A 180 -10.27 18.24 2.06
N ALA A 181 -10.31 16.98 1.61
CA ALA A 181 -11.37 16.02 1.94
C ALA A 181 -11.37 15.59 3.42
N GLY A 182 -10.35 15.98 4.18
CA GLY A 182 -10.17 15.71 5.61
C GLY A 182 -9.30 14.49 5.92
N CYS A 183 -8.55 13.94 4.96
CA CYS A 183 -7.62 12.86 5.18
C CYS A 183 -6.44 13.33 6.04
N ARG A 184 -6.14 12.55 7.09
CA ARG A 184 -5.00 12.79 7.99
C ARG A 184 -4.07 11.59 8.06
N TYR A 185 -4.43 10.50 7.37
CA TYR A 185 -3.61 9.31 7.22
C TYR A 185 -3.69 8.79 5.77
N LEU A 186 -2.66 9.06 4.98
CA LEU A 186 -2.53 8.59 3.60
C LEU A 186 -1.36 7.61 3.50
N GLN A 187 -1.53 6.52 2.78
CA GLN A 187 -0.46 5.59 2.45
C GLN A 187 -0.22 5.57 0.94
N LEU A 188 1.05 5.62 0.54
CA LEU A 188 1.49 5.45 -0.83
C LEU A 188 2.01 4.00 -1.00
N ASP A 189 1.29 3.18 -1.76
CA ASP A 189 1.65 1.79 -2.00
C ASP A 189 2.63 1.67 -3.16
N ASP A 190 3.75 1.00 -2.92
CA ASP A 190 4.84 0.92 -3.86
C ASP A 190 5.30 -0.53 -4.10
N THR A 191 5.56 -0.86 -5.33
CA THR A 191 6.23 -2.11 -5.71
C THR A 191 7.62 -1.88 -6.27
N ALA A 192 7.96 -0.66 -6.70
CA ALA A 192 9.22 -0.39 -7.38
C ALA A 192 10.44 -0.68 -6.49
N TRP A 193 10.38 -0.27 -5.21
CA TRP A 193 11.49 -0.47 -4.28
C TRP A 193 11.81 -1.94 -4.06
N SER A 194 10.80 -2.76 -3.79
CA SER A 194 11.00 -4.19 -3.54
C SER A 194 11.31 -4.97 -4.82
N MET A 195 10.78 -4.56 -5.97
CA MET A 195 11.16 -5.16 -7.26
C MET A 195 12.64 -4.88 -7.58
N LEU A 196 13.16 -3.71 -7.26
CA LEU A 196 14.59 -3.41 -7.40
C LEU A 196 15.49 -4.24 -6.46
N CYS A 197 14.96 -4.86 -5.42
CA CYS A 197 15.71 -5.82 -4.60
C CYS A 197 16.01 -7.13 -5.35
N ASP A 198 15.20 -7.48 -6.36
CA ASP A 198 15.34 -8.72 -7.13
C ASP A 198 16.23 -8.51 -8.36
N PRO A 199 17.34 -9.28 -8.53
CA PRO A 199 18.21 -9.16 -9.70
C PRO A 199 17.49 -9.40 -11.02
N ASN A 200 16.48 -10.29 -11.07
CA ASN A 200 15.72 -10.58 -12.28
C ASN A 200 14.86 -9.36 -12.68
N GLU A 201 14.23 -8.73 -11.69
CA GLU A 201 13.42 -7.52 -11.93
C GLU A 201 14.29 -6.34 -12.36
N ARG A 202 15.51 -6.18 -11.82
CA ARG A 202 16.48 -5.21 -12.32
C ARG A 202 16.86 -5.48 -13.78
N ALA A 203 17.08 -6.74 -14.14
CA ALA A 203 17.37 -7.12 -15.53
C ALA A 203 16.18 -6.80 -16.47
N GLN A 204 14.94 -7.01 -16.02
CA GLN A 204 13.74 -6.61 -16.77
C GLN A 204 13.61 -5.09 -16.90
N SER A 205 13.91 -4.34 -15.83
CA SER A 205 13.93 -2.86 -15.86
C SER A 205 14.91 -2.35 -16.92
N LYS A 206 16.11 -2.93 -16.98
CA LYS A 206 17.11 -2.59 -18.00
C LYS A 206 16.61 -2.86 -19.42
N LYS A 207 15.89 -3.97 -19.66
CA LYS A 207 15.27 -4.26 -20.97
C LYS A 207 14.19 -3.24 -21.36
N ARG A 208 13.51 -2.61 -20.38
CA ARG A 208 12.54 -1.53 -20.60
C ARG A 208 13.17 -0.16 -20.82
N GLY A 209 14.51 -0.07 -20.91
CA GLY A 209 15.24 1.14 -21.20
C GLY A 209 15.63 1.98 -19.99
N ASP A 210 15.56 1.43 -18.78
CA ASP A 210 15.97 2.11 -17.56
C ASP A 210 17.37 1.67 -17.11
N ASP A 211 18.02 2.51 -16.32
CA ASP A 211 19.21 2.15 -15.55
C ASP A 211 18.78 1.85 -14.09
N PRO A 212 18.66 0.56 -13.70
CA PRO A 212 18.15 0.18 -12.38
C PRO A 212 19.05 0.67 -11.24
N ASP A 213 20.35 0.92 -11.47
CA ASP A 213 21.25 1.39 -10.43
C ASP A 213 21.01 2.87 -10.07
N SER A 214 20.49 3.65 -11.01
CA SER A 214 20.12 5.06 -10.80
C SER A 214 18.71 5.26 -10.23
N LEU A 215 17.82 4.25 -10.37
CA LEU A 215 16.41 4.38 -9.99
C LEU A 215 16.18 4.64 -8.50
N PRO A 216 16.91 4.04 -7.53
CA PRO A 216 16.69 4.34 -6.11
C PRO A 216 16.87 5.82 -5.78
N ALA A 217 17.95 6.45 -6.27
CA ALA A 217 18.18 7.89 -6.08
C ALA A 217 17.10 8.74 -6.76
N ARG A 218 16.68 8.35 -7.96
CA ARG A 218 15.65 9.06 -8.74
C ARG A 218 14.28 8.97 -8.04
N TYR A 219 13.90 7.80 -7.55
CA TYR A 219 12.63 7.61 -6.82
C TYR A 219 12.61 8.30 -5.46
N ALA A 220 13.75 8.39 -4.77
CA ALA A 220 13.84 9.19 -3.55
C ALA A 220 13.60 10.68 -3.84
N ARG A 221 14.19 11.23 -4.92
CA ARG A 221 13.94 12.62 -5.34
C ARG A 221 12.48 12.84 -5.74
N LEU A 222 11.91 11.98 -6.58
CA LEU A 222 10.49 12.02 -6.99
C LEU A 222 9.56 12.03 -5.78
N THR A 223 9.76 11.07 -4.86
CA THR A 223 8.98 10.96 -3.63
C THR A 223 9.04 12.24 -2.81
N ASN A 224 10.24 12.76 -2.56
CA ASN A 224 10.43 13.97 -1.77
C ASN A 224 9.81 15.21 -2.45
N ALA A 225 9.90 15.30 -3.77
CA ALA A 225 9.24 16.36 -4.54
C ALA A 225 7.71 16.26 -4.41
N ALA A 226 7.14 15.05 -4.45
CA ALA A 226 5.71 14.84 -4.23
C ALA A 226 5.27 15.21 -2.80
N LEU A 227 6.12 14.93 -1.80
CA LEU A 227 5.86 15.20 -0.38
C LEU A 227 6.20 16.63 0.07
N GLN A 228 6.82 17.46 -0.77
CA GLN A 228 7.35 18.77 -0.39
C GLN A 228 6.31 19.70 0.27
N ALA A 229 5.06 19.62 -0.17
CA ALA A 229 3.95 20.44 0.36
C ALA A 229 2.99 19.61 1.24
N LYS A 230 3.47 18.51 1.84
CA LYS A 230 2.67 17.69 2.77
C LYS A 230 2.20 18.55 3.94
N PRO A 231 0.87 18.58 4.24
CA PRO A 231 0.35 19.27 5.42
C PRO A 231 0.94 18.69 6.71
N ALA A 232 1.23 19.57 7.68
CA ALA A 232 1.89 19.17 8.93
C ALA A 232 1.03 18.24 9.81
N ASP A 233 -0.30 18.33 9.68
CA ASP A 233 -1.28 17.53 10.40
C ASP A 233 -1.69 16.24 9.65
N MET A 234 -0.98 15.88 8.57
CA MET A 234 -1.22 14.68 7.77
C MET A 234 -0.01 13.75 7.87
N ALA A 235 -0.22 12.52 8.32
CA ALA A 235 0.78 11.45 8.21
C ALA A 235 0.71 10.81 6.83
N ILE A 236 1.87 10.75 6.16
CA ILE A 236 2.01 10.02 4.89
C ILE A 236 3.00 8.89 5.07
N THR A 237 2.53 7.66 4.90
CA THR A 237 3.34 6.45 4.96
C THR A 237 3.52 5.84 3.59
N MET A 238 4.46 4.91 3.47
CA MET A 238 4.60 4.08 2.28
C MET A 238 4.51 2.60 2.64
N HIS A 239 4.05 1.79 1.70
CA HIS A 239 4.13 0.34 1.79
C HIS A 239 4.93 -0.21 0.60
N SER A 240 5.91 -1.07 0.87
CA SER A 240 6.72 -1.73 -0.16
C SER A 240 6.33 -3.20 -0.28
N CYS A 241 5.74 -3.56 -1.44
CA CYS A 241 5.18 -4.88 -1.72
C CYS A 241 5.99 -5.63 -2.77
N ARG A 242 6.27 -6.92 -2.52
CA ARG A 242 6.94 -7.84 -3.47
C ARG A 242 5.98 -8.55 -4.42
N GLY A 243 4.79 -8.04 -4.55
CA GLY A 243 3.69 -8.67 -5.29
C GLY A 243 2.75 -9.45 -4.38
N ASN A 244 1.47 -9.29 -4.62
CA ASN A 244 0.41 -9.96 -3.86
C ASN A 244 -0.80 -10.18 -4.77
N PHE A 245 -0.88 -11.36 -5.36
CA PHE A 245 -1.97 -11.78 -6.23
C PHE A 245 -2.27 -13.24 -6.01
N ARG A 246 -3.50 -13.55 -5.57
CA ARG A 246 -3.96 -14.91 -5.27
C ARG A 246 -2.95 -15.70 -4.42
N SER A 247 -2.46 -15.05 -3.35
CA SER A 247 -1.47 -15.60 -2.41
C SER A 247 -0.06 -15.84 -2.99
N THR A 248 0.24 -15.36 -4.20
CA THR A 248 1.57 -15.46 -4.82
C THR A 248 2.35 -14.15 -4.75
N PHE A 249 3.57 -14.15 -5.24
CA PHE A 249 4.46 -12.99 -5.27
C PHE A 249 5.24 -12.93 -6.60
N ILE A 250 5.99 -11.84 -6.82
CA ILE A 250 6.86 -11.65 -8.00
C ILE A 250 8.32 -11.68 -7.58
N ALA A 251 8.71 -10.78 -6.67
CA ALA A 251 10.10 -10.50 -6.34
C ALA A 251 10.55 -11.10 -5.01
N SER A 252 11.84 -11.37 -4.91
CA SER A 252 12.55 -11.74 -3.69
C SER A 252 13.87 -10.98 -3.58
N GLY A 253 14.45 -10.95 -2.38
CA GLY A 253 15.70 -10.27 -2.09
C GLY A 253 15.58 -9.30 -0.92
N GLY A 254 16.68 -9.16 -0.14
CA GLY A 254 16.80 -8.22 0.95
C GLY A 254 16.78 -6.76 0.47
N TYR A 255 16.49 -5.83 1.37
CA TYR A 255 16.37 -4.41 1.05
C TYR A 255 17.72 -3.70 0.83
N ASP A 256 18.87 -4.38 0.92
CA ASP A 256 20.21 -3.78 0.84
C ASP A 256 20.39 -2.86 -0.36
N PHE A 257 19.88 -3.26 -1.53
CA PHE A 257 20.02 -2.49 -2.77
C PHE A 257 19.35 -1.11 -2.72
N VAL A 258 18.27 -0.98 -1.95
CA VAL A 258 17.44 0.24 -1.94
C VAL A 258 17.43 0.96 -0.59
N ALA A 259 17.87 0.31 0.49
CA ALA A 259 17.62 0.76 1.86
C ALA A 259 18.18 2.14 2.17
N GLU A 260 19.38 2.47 1.69
CA GLU A 260 19.98 3.79 1.91
C GLU A 260 19.11 4.89 1.33
N HIS A 261 18.67 4.75 0.08
CA HIS A 261 17.82 5.73 -0.57
C HIS A 261 16.39 5.73 -0.03
N LEU A 262 15.82 4.54 0.22
CA LEU A 262 14.46 4.42 0.72
C LEU A 262 14.33 4.95 2.15
N LEU A 263 15.14 4.44 3.07
CA LEU A 263 15.01 4.73 4.49
C LEU A 263 15.74 6.02 4.89
N GLY A 264 16.93 6.23 4.33
CA GLY A 264 17.78 7.38 4.66
C GLY A 264 17.34 8.69 4.02
N TYR A 265 16.83 8.64 2.77
CA TYR A 265 16.62 9.87 2.00
C TYR A 265 15.16 10.21 1.70
N THR A 266 14.19 9.31 1.85
CA THR A 266 12.77 9.68 1.65
C THR A 266 12.13 10.27 2.91
N ASN A 267 11.13 11.15 2.72
CA ASN A 267 10.51 11.94 3.79
C ASN A 267 9.13 11.43 4.22
N PHE A 268 8.90 10.12 4.17
CA PHE A 268 7.71 9.52 4.75
C PHE A 268 7.71 9.58 6.28
N ASP A 269 6.52 9.58 6.88
CA ASP A 269 6.36 9.49 8.35
C ASP A 269 6.47 8.04 8.84
N GLY A 270 6.22 7.06 7.95
CA GLY A 270 6.32 5.64 8.27
C GLY A 270 6.50 4.75 7.04
N TYR A 271 7.07 3.58 7.27
CA TYR A 271 7.45 2.61 6.24
C TYR A 271 6.91 1.24 6.60
N PHE A 272 5.99 0.70 5.80
CA PHE A 272 5.49 -0.66 5.90
C PHE A 272 6.34 -1.56 5.01
N LEU A 273 7.16 -2.41 5.61
CA LEU A 273 8.09 -3.29 4.91
C LEU A 273 7.73 -4.76 5.15
N GLU A 274 7.71 -5.56 4.07
CA GLU A 274 7.52 -7.00 4.15
C GLU A 274 8.72 -7.69 4.78
N TYR A 275 8.46 -8.47 5.84
CA TYR A 275 9.43 -9.32 6.54
C TYR A 275 8.80 -10.63 7.03
N ASP A 276 7.74 -11.12 6.36
CA ASP A 276 6.98 -12.33 6.74
C ASP A 276 7.71 -13.64 6.45
N SER A 277 8.78 -13.62 5.66
CA SER A 277 9.53 -14.82 5.26
C SER A 277 10.96 -14.48 4.85
N ASP A 278 11.80 -15.49 4.67
CA ASP A 278 13.20 -15.39 4.22
C ASP A 278 13.35 -14.71 2.85
N ARG A 279 12.27 -14.62 2.07
CA ARG A 279 12.20 -13.88 0.81
C ARG A 279 12.62 -12.41 0.97
N ALA A 280 12.38 -11.82 2.13
CA ALA A 280 12.69 -10.43 2.43
C ALA A 280 14.14 -10.18 2.91
N GLY A 281 14.92 -11.24 3.15
CA GLY A 281 16.23 -11.15 3.78
C GLY A 281 16.17 -10.80 5.27
N GLY A 282 17.31 -10.43 5.84
CA GLY A 282 17.45 -10.03 7.25
C GLY A 282 17.13 -8.56 7.51
N PHE A 283 17.34 -8.14 8.77
CA PHE A 283 17.07 -6.76 9.23
C PHE A 283 18.28 -5.82 9.08
N GLU A 284 19.43 -6.27 8.58
CA GLU A 284 20.64 -5.46 8.42
C GLU A 284 20.41 -4.17 7.60
N PRO A 285 19.57 -4.15 6.57
CA PRO A 285 19.25 -2.93 5.83
C PRO A 285 18.63 -1.83 6.68
N LEU A 286 18.02 -2.17 7.82
CA LEU A 286 17.42 -1.22 8.75
C LEU A 286 18.45 -0.29 9.44
N ARG A 287 19.76 -0.57 9.31
CA ARG A 287 20.84 0.32 9.77
C ARG A 287 20.77 1.73 9.15
N PHE A 288 20.11 1.86 7.97
CA PHE A 288 19.87 3.13 7.32
C PHE A 288 18.62 3.88 7.83
N PHE A 289 17.84 3.25 8.73
CA PHE A 289 16.64 3.88 9.25
C PHE A 289 17.02 5.01 10.25
N PRO A 290 16.54 6.26 10.05
CA PRO A 290 16.97 7.37 10.87
C PRO A 290 16.35 7.31 12.28
N LYS A 291 17.14 7.65 13.28
CA LYS A 291 16.62 7.88 14.63
C LYS A 291 15.67 9.08 14.63
N GLY A 292 14.62 9.03 15.45
CA GLY A 292 13.71 10.16 15.60
C GLY A 292 12.22 9.79 15.50
N LYS A 293 11.44 10.59 14.73
CA LYS A 293 9.97 10.48 14.73
C LYS A 293 9.39 9.48 13.75
N LYS A 294 10.14 9.14 12.68
CA LYS A 294 9.67 8.18 11.66
C LYS A 294 9.41 6.81 12.28
N GLN A 295 8.45 6.10 11.74
CA GLN A 295 8.06 4.78 12.22
C GLN A 295 8.37 3.71 11.17
N LEU A 296 8.82 2.56 11.63
CA LEU A 296 8.97 1.36 10.82
C LEU A 296 7.88 0.37 11.22
N VAL A 297 7.04 0.00 10.26
CA VAL A 297 5.96 -0.96 10.46
C VAL A 297 6.43 -2.29 9.88
N LEU A 298 6.69 -3.25 10.77
CA LEU A 298 7.17 -4.57 10.42
C LEU A 298 6.01 -5.44 9.92
N GLY A 299 6.03 -5.78 8.66
CA GLY A 299 5.07 -6.69 8.03
C GLY A 299 5.47 -8.14 8.29
N LEU A 300 5.27 -8.62 9.52
CA LEU A 300 5.69 -9.96 9.97
C LEU A 300 4.60 -11.02 9.83
N VAL A 301 3.35 -10.61 9.67
CA VAL A 301 2.21 -11.54 9.55
C VAL A 301 1.84 -11.69 8.09
N THR A 302 1.88 -12.93 7.57
CA THR A 302 1.56 -13.15 6.15
C THR A 302 0.08 -12.95 5.85
N SER A 303 -0.23 -12.28 4.76
CA SER A 303 -1.59 -12.20 4.21
C SER A 303 -1.87 -13.27 3.13
N LYS A 304 -0.92 -14.19 2.90
CA LYS A 304 -0.98 -15.19 1.82
C LYS A 304 -1.62 -16.51 2.24
N THR A 305 -1.62 -16.82 3.52
CA THR A 305 -2.21 -18.05 4.08
C THR A 305 -3.05 -17.75 5.31
N GLY A 306 -4.04 -18.60 5.62
CA GLY A 306 -4.94 -18.45 6.77
C GLY A 306 -4.35 -18.88 8.11
N ALA A 307 -3.28 -19.70 8.10
CA ALA A 307 -2.64 -20.16 9.33
C ALA A 307 -2.11 -18.98 10.16
N LEU A 308 -2.39 -18.98 11.46
CA LEU A 308 -1.85 -17.99 12.39
C LEU A 308 -0.39 -18.28 12.67
N GLU A 309 0.40 -17.25 12.70
CA GLU A 309 1.80 -17.28 13.11
C GLU A 309 1.91 -17.53 14.64
N ASN A 310 3.05 -18.06 15.07
CA ASN A 310 3.36 -18.16 16.49
C ASN A 310 3.66 -16.75 17.04
N LYS A 311 2.90 -16.30 18.07
CA LYS A 311 3.06 -14.96 18.66
C LYS A 311 4.45 -14.73 19.24
N ASP A 312 5.06 -15.76 19.85
CA ASP A 312 6.39 -15.62 20.47
C ASP A 312 7.47 -15.49 19.40
N GLU A 313 7.28 -16.12 18.23
CA GLU A 313 8.16 -15.94 17.09
C GLU A 313 8.04 -14.51 16.53
N ILE A 314 6.84 -13.96 16.39
CA ILE A 314 6.66 -12.56 15.98
C ILE A 314 7.32 -11.61 16.97
N LYS A 315 7.15 -11.83 18.28
CA LYS A 315 7.80 -11.01 19.32
C LYS A 315 9.33 -11.11 19.25
N ARG A 316 9.86 -12.31 19.03
CA ARG A 316 11.30 -12.53 18.82
C ARG A 316 11.82 -11.75 17.59
N ARG A 317 11.07 -11.74 16.48
CA ARG A 317 11.43 -10.97 15.28
C ARG A 317 11.37 -9.46 15.54
N ILE A 318 10.41 -8.98 16.32
CA ILE A 318 10.38 -7.56 16.75
C ILE A 318 11.62 -7.24 17.58
N ASP A 319 11.99 -8.09 18.54
CA ASP A 319 13.19 -7.90 19.37
C ASP A 319 14.47 -7.92 18.52
N GLU A 320 14.57 -8.80 17.53
CA GLU A 320 15.68 -8.82 16.59
C GLU A 320 15.82 -7.49 15.82
N ALA A 321 14.70 -6.91 15.37
CA ALA A 321 14.70 -5.62 14.68
C ALA A 321 15.17 -4.47 15.59
N THR A 322 15.04 -4.61 16.93
CA THR A 322 15.49 -3.58 17.87
C THR A 322 17.01 -3.38 17.90
N LYS A 323 17.78 -4.31 17.34
CA LYS A 323 19.22 -4.13 17.13
C LYS A 323 19.54 -2.95 16.20
N TYR A 324 18.60 -2.57 15.35
CA TYR A 324 18.77 -1.53 14.32
C TYR A 324 17.86 -0.33 14.54
N VAL A 325 16.63 -0.54 15.02
CA VAL A 325 15.59 0.50 15.16
C VAL A 325 15.02 0.45 16.57
N ALA A 326 14.98 1.58 17.26
CA ALA A 326 14.46 1.62 18.63
C ALA A 326 13.00 1.13 18.70
N LEU A 327 12.63 0.41 19.76
CA LEU A 327 11.30 -0.19 19.91
C LEU A 327 10.16 0.84 19.83
N ASP A 328 10.41 2.09 20.22
CA ASP A 328 9.45 3.19 20.12
C ASP A 328 9.27 3.73 18.70
N GLN A 329 10.11 3.31 17.76
CA GLN A 329 9.95 3.55 16.32
C GLN A 329 9.37 2.34 15.56
N LEU A 330 9.10 1.20 16.23
CA LEU A 330 8.56 0.00 15.61
C LEU A 330 7.05 -0.11 15.77
N CYS A 331 6.38 -0.62 14.75
CA CYS A 331 4.98 -1.01 14.72
C CYS A 331 4.84 -2.38 14.03
N LEU A 332 3.66 -2.99 14.10
CA LEU A 332 3.38 -4.32 13.52
C LEU A 332 2.21 -4.25 12.54
N SER A 333 2.33 -4.96 11.43
CA SER A 333 1.26 -5.12 10.43
C SER A 333 1.32 -6.49 9.73
N PRO A 334 0.29 -6.84 8.92
CA PRO A 334 0.45 -7.84 7.87
C PRO A 334 1.52 -7.38 6.87
N GLN A 335 2.15 -8.35 6.17
CA GLN A 335 3.17 -8.03 5.17
C GLN A 335 2.63 -7.26 3.96
N CYS A 336 1.34 -7.44 3.63
CA CYS A 336 0.61 -6.76 2.57
C CYS A 336 -0.88 -6.69 2.93
N GLY A 337 -1.72 -6.09 2.06
CA GLY A 337 -3.17 -6.23 2.14
C GLY A 337 -3.63 -7.66 1.85
N PHE A 338 -4.86 -7.99 2.20
CA PHE A 338 -5.44 -9.32 1.95
C PHE A 338 -6.01 -9.46 0.53
N ALA A 339 -6.24 -8.37 -0.16
CA ALA A 339 -6.77 -8.39 -1.52
C ALA A 339 -6.35 -7.15 -2.32
N SER A 340 -5.13 -7.18 -2.86
CA SER A 340 -4.60 -6.09 -3.71
C SER A 340 -5.35 -5.96 -5.05
N THR A 341 -6.08 -7.00 -5.44
CA THR A 341 -6.98 -7.03 -6.59
C THR A 341 -8.35 -7.61 -6.18
N GLU A 342 -9.34 -7.51 -7.05
CA GLU A 342 -10.70 -8.03 -6.79
C GLU A 342 -10.75 -9.54 -6.53
N GLU A 343 -9.80 -10.31 -7.08
CA GLU A 343 -9.69 -11.74 -6.86
C GLU A 343 -9.35 -12.08 -5.40
N GLY A 344 -8.48 -11.27 -4.77
CA GLY A 344 -8.03 -11.46 -3.41
C GLY A 344 -7.07 -12.64 -3.21
N ASN A 345 -6.61 -12.82 -1.99
CA ASN A 345 -5.76 -13.94 -1.59
C ASN A 345 -6.61 -15.18 -1.25
N ILE A 346 -5.95 -16.36 -1.21
CA ILE A 346 -6.59 -17.64 -0.96
C ILE A 346 -6.58 -17.90 0.56
N LEU A 347 -7.49 -17.26 1.27
CA LEU A 347 -7.78 -17.51 2.69
C LEU A 347 -9.24 -17.14 2.96
N ALA A 348 -9.79 -17.66 4.05
CA ALA A 348 -11.16 -17.36 4.46
C ALA A 348 -11.27 -15.97 5.09
N ASP A 349 -12.47 -15.38 5.03
CA ASP A 349 -12.73 -14.06 5.63
C ASP A 349 -12.40 -14.06 7.14
N GLU A 350 -12.80 -15.08 7.88
CA GLU A 350 -12.49 -15.18 9.31
C GLU A 350 -10.98 -15.31 9.62
N GLU A 351 -10.21 -15.88 8.72
CA GLU A 351 -8.77 -16.01 8.87
C GLU A 351 -8.06 -14.65 8.78
N GLN A 352 -8.48 -13.76 7.84
CA GLN A 352 -7.93 -12.40 7.83
C GLN A 352 -8.21 -11.64 9.13
N TRP A 353 -9.44 -11.79 9.67
CA TRP A 353 -9.82 -11.12 10.91
C TRP A 353 -9.10 -11.70 12.13
N ALA A 354 -8.85 -13.01 12.15
CA ALA A 354 -8.05 -13.65 13.19
C ALA A 354 -6.60 -13.12 13.18
N LYS A 355 -5.99 -12.93 12.00
CA LYS A 355 -4.65 -12.34 11.87
C LYS A 355 -4.61 -10.89 12.35
N LEU A 356 -5.57 -10.06 11.96
CA LEU A 356 -5.64 -8.66 12.41
C LEU A 356 -5.84 -8.58 13.93
N ARG A 357 -6.66 -9.44 14.50
CA ARG A 357 -6.85 -9.54 15.97
C ARG A 357 -5.55 -9.94 16.66
N MET A 358 -4.83 -10.93 16.13
CA MET A 358 -3.54 -11.36 16.66
C MET A 358 -2.50 -10.22 16.63
N ILE A 359 -2.47 -9.40 15.58
CA ILE A 359 -1.60 -8.22 15.49
C ILE A 359 -1.93 -7.22 16.62
N VAL A 360 -3.21 -6.96 16.89
CA VAL A 360 -3.62 -6.09 17.98
C VAL A 360 -3.20 -6.66 19.33
N GLU A 361 -3.38 -7.95 19.55
CA GLU A 361 -2.97 -8.64 20.78
C GLU A 361 -1.44 -8.56 21.00
N ILE A 362 -0.66 -8.86 19.99
CA ILE A 362 0.82 -8.75 20.06
C ILE A 362 1.23 -7.31 20.34
N ALA A 363 0.62 -6.34 19.67
CA ALA A 363 0.92 -4.92 19.90
C ALA A 363 0.60 -4.51 21.36
N GLN A 364 -0.47 -5.02 21.94
CA GLN A 364 -0.79 -4.81 23.37
C GLN A 364 0.26 -5.43 24.28
N GLU A 365 0.72 -6.63 23.99
CA GLU A 365 1.75 -7.33 24.76
C GLU A 365 3.12 -6.63 24.68
N VAL A 366 3.54 -6.22 23.49
CA VAL A 366 4.89 -5.64 23.26
C VAL A 366 4.99 -4.20 23.72
N TRP A 367 3.98 -3.36 23.43
CA TRP A 367 4.01 -1.93 23.72
C TRP A 367 3.14 -1.50 24.91
N GLY A 368 2.55 -2.44 25.65
CA GLY A 368 1.78 -2.16 26.85
C GLY A 368 0.46 -1.42 26.61
N LEU A 369 -0.17 -1.65 25.47
CA LEU A 369 -1.48 -1.09 25.17
C LEU A 369 -2.52 -1.74 26.11
N ARG A 370 -3.08 -0.98 27.05
CA ARG A 370 -4.19 -1.48 27.88
C ARG A 370 -5.39 -1.81 27.01
N LYS A 371 -6.04 -2.96 27.26
CA LYS A 371 -7.36 -3.25 26.68
C LYS A 371 -8.28 -2.08 27.03
N SER A 372 -8.85 -1.40 26.05
CA SER A 372 -10.03 -0.58 26.28
C SER A 372 -11.15 -1.56 26.66
N CYS A 373 -11.46 -1.67 27.95
CA CYS A 373 -12.70 -2.30 28.35
C CYS A 373 -13.84 -1.54 27.69
N PRO A 374 -14.76 -2.20 26.98
CA PRO A 374 -16.02 -1.57 26.66
C PRO A 374 -16.68 -1.24 28.00
N SER A 375 -16.99 0.04 28.21
CA SER A 375 -17.85 0.44 29.33
C SER A 375 -19.21 -0.27 29.19
N PRO A 376 -19.78 -0.75 30.31
CA PRO A 376 -21.05 -1.47 30.31
C PRO A 376 -22.21 -0.68 29.77
#